data_7dd16b7f5a841e636a9e08e6ca3d2b5e
#
_entry.id   7dd16b7f5a841e636a9e08e6ca3d2b5e
#
_cell.length_a   1.000
_cell.length_b   1.000
_cell.length_c   1.000
_cell.angle_alpha   90.00
_cell.angle_beta   90.00
_cell.angle_gamma   90.00
#
_symmetry.space_group_name_H-M   'P 1'
#
loop_
_entity.id
_entity.type
_entity.pdbx_description
1 polymer ?
#
loop_
_entity_poly.entity_id
_entity_poly.type
_entity_poly.pdbx_seq_one_letter_code
_entity_poly.pdbx_strand_id
1 'polypeptide(L)'
;GIAKKINPGYKKGVENSGSLLLKEGEFWAYGGDFGDFPNNGDFCFNGLIGADRVPHPHYYQVQKVYQNIGFSLEGPNKVRLTNKYEFTALDEFDYEYEWLQNGELVKSGEVPLVAGDHLDIPAFTGSGELFLNVFAKLKQSTCWAEKGFVISKEQFLVNMVKPESIASEGGSVEVNASPVAIEIMAGLNCFIVDVKSGALTSWKNDGTEI
;
A
#
# COMPACT_ATOMS: atom_id res chain seq x y z
N GLY A 1 9.25 20.21 13.24
CA GLY A 1 9.18 19.82 14.65
C GLY A 1 7.85 20.16 15.30
N ILE A 2 7.67 19.78 16.55
CA ILE A 2 6.52 20.17 17.37
C ILE A 2 6.97 21.31 18.29
N ALA A 3 6.25 22.44 18.28
CA ALA A 3 6.48 23.55 19.19
C ALA A 3 5.23 23.84 20.00
N LYS A 4 5.43 24.40 21.21
CA LYS A 4 4.34 24.98 21.99
C LYS A 4 3.98 26.33 21.38
N LYS A 5 2.70 26.67 21.39
CA LYS A 5 2.18 27.90 20.83
C LYS A 5 2.90 29.14 21.43
N ILE A 6 3.70 29.78 20.59
CA ILE A 6 4.39 31.03 20.91
C ILE A 6 3.79 32.17 20.10
N ASN A 7 3.14 31.86 18.97
CA ASN A 7 2.58 32.86 18.06
C ASN A 7 1.06 33.04 18.29
N PRO A 8 0.61 34.19 18.78
CA PRO A 8 -0.82 34.46 19.01
C PRO A 8 -1.66 34.54 17.73
N GLY A 9 -1.03 34.61 16.54
CA GLY A 9 -1.72 34.62 15.25
C GLY A 9 -1.96 33.23 14.65
N TYR A 10 -1.45 32.16 15.29
CA TYR A 10 -1.62 30.81 14.79
C TYR A 10 -3.08 30.37 14.85
N LYS A 11 -3.67 30.09 13.69
CA LYS A 11 -5.00 29.50 13.60
C LYS A 11 -4.87 27.97 13.65
N LYS A 12 -5.51 27.37 14.63
CA LYS A 12 -5.70 25.91 14.73
C LYS A 12 -6.31 25.42 13.42
N GLY A 13 -5.51 24.78 12.56
CA GLY A 13 -6.00 24.47 11.23
C GLY A 13 -5.42 23.23 10.56
N VAL A 14 -4.45 22.57 11.16
CA VAL A 14 -3.93 21.31 10.64
C VAL A 14 -4.02 20.26 11.74
N GLU A 15 -5.20 19.73 11.89
CA GLU A 15 -5.41 18.56 12.73
C GLU A 15 -4.89 17.34 12.01
N ASN A 16 -3.80 16.80 12.55
CA ASN A 16 -3.36 15.41 12.46
C ASN A 16 -3.57 14.63 11.16
N SER A 17 -2.54 14.54 10.40
CA SER A 17 -2.38 13.46 9.42
C SER A 17 -1.40 12.37 9.89
N GLY A 18 -0.97 12.34 11.13
CA GLY A 18 0.04 11.44 11.64
C GLY A 18 -0.35 10.69 12.91
N SER A 19 0.47 9.73 13.31
CA SER A 19 0.30 8.92 14.53
C SER A 19 0.55 9.72 15.82
N LEU A 20 1.11 10.91 15.72
CA LEU A 20 1.42 11.79 16.85
C LEU A 20 0.33 12.85 17.00
N LEU A 21 -0.50 12.70 18.04
CA LEU A 21 -1.50 13.69 18.39
C LEU A 21 -0.84 14.89 19.08
N LEU A 22 -1.08 16.10 18.56
CA LEU A 22 -0.65 17.34 19.19
C LEU A 22 -1.48 17.56 20.46
N LYS A 23 -0.81 17.99 21.54
CA LYS A 23 -1.45 18.41 22.78
C LYS A 23 -2.00 19.82 22.64
N GLU A 24 -2.87 20.22 23.56
CA GLU A 24 -3.36 21.58 23.60
C GLU A 24 -2.19 22.58 23.69
N GLY A 25 -2.17 23.57 22.78
CA GLY A 25 -1.12 24.58 22.69
C GLY A 25 0.12 24.15 21.89
N GLU A 26 0.17 22.93 21.35
CA GLU A 26 1.22 22.51 20.44
C GLU A 26 0.80 22.72 18.98
N PHE A 27 1.78 22.91 18.10
CA PHE A 27 1.60 23.02 16.66
C PHE A 27 2.83 22.49 15.91
N TRP A 28 2.63 22.12 14.66
CA TRP A 28 3.74 21.74 13.78
C TRP A 28 4.51 23.01 13.39
N ALA A 29 5.82 23.04 13.69
CA ALA A 29 6.67 24.19 13.47
C ALA A 29 7.64 23.96 12.31
N TYR A 30 7.95 25.03 11.57
CA TYR A 30 8.93 25.08 10.50
C TYR A 30 9.90 26.27 10.68
N GLY A 31 10.71 26.58 9.66
CA GLY A 31 11.75 27.61 9.75
C GLY A 31 11.17 28.97 10.09
N GLY A 32 11.78 29.64 11.05
CA GLY A 32 11.37 30.94 11.61
C GLY A 32 10.49 30.85 12.85
N ASP A 33 9.77 29.76 13.08
CA ASP A 33 8.88 29.60 14.24
C ASP A 33 9.63 29.52 15.56
N PHE A 34 10.91 29.19 15.53
CA PHE A 34 11.80 29.18 16.70
C PHE A 34 12.65 30.44 16.83
N GLY A 35 12.39 31.48 16.03
CA GLY A 35 13.18 32.71 16.00
C GLY A 35 14.51 32.57 15.27
N ASP A 36 14.69 31.48 14.49
CA ASP A 36 15.90 31.22 13.69
C ASP A 36 15.93 32.09 12.42
N PHE A 37 17.11 32.66 12.14
CA PHE A 37 17.36 33.45 10.93
C PHE A 37 18.83 33.28 10.47
N PRO A 38 19.09 33.08 9.15
CA PRO A 38 18.13 32.92 8.07
C PRO A 38 17.43 31.56 8.10
N ASN A 39 16.25 31.47 7.45
CA ASN A 39 15.50 30.22 7.33
C ASN A 39 14.76 30.16 5.98
N ASN A 40 14.29 28.97 5.59
CA ASN A 40 13.54 28.73 4.37
C ASN A 40 12.01 28.59 4.60
N GLY A 41 11.50 29.02 5.75
CA GLY A 41 10.07 28.95 6.08
C GLY A 41 9.56 27.52 6.08
N ASP A 42 8.48 27.29 5.34
CA ASP A 42 7.81 25.99 5.18
C ASP A 42 8.47 25.04 4.17
N PHE A 43 9.60 25.45 3.57
CA PHE A 43 10.37 24.57 2.66
C PHE A 43 11.13 23.49 3.45
N CYS A 44 10.36 22.57 4.04
CA CYS A 44 10.81 21.44 4.82
C CYS A 44 9.80 20.28 4.67
N PHE A 45 10.17 19.08 5.11
CA PHE A 45 9.32 17.88 4.99
C PHE A 45 8.91 17.53 3.55
N ASN A 46 9.79 17.79 2.59
CA ASN A 46 9.50 17.68 1.16
C ASN A 46 9.48 16.26 0.65
N GLY A 47 9.53 15.27 1.50
CA GLY A 47 9.53 13.91 1.01
C GLY A 47 9.35 12.86 2.09
N LEU A 48 9.44 11.69 1.71
CA LEU A 48 9.31 10.32 2.21
C LEU A 48 8.80 10.12 3.65
N ILE A 49 9.20 10.97 4.61
CA ILE A 49 8.90 10.78 6.04
C ILE A 49 8.35 12.08 6.62
N GLY A 50 7.24 11.99 7.32
CA GLY A 50 6.63 13.12 8.02
C GLY A 50 7.44 13.62 9.20
N ALA A 51 7.05 14.78 9.75
CA ALA A 51 7.66 15.38 10.94
C ALA A 51 7.52 14.49 12.19
N ASP A 52 6.50 13.67 12.23
CA ASP A 52 6.19 12.69 13.26
C ASP A 52 6.94 11.37 13.08
N ARG A 53 7.82 11.27 12.08
CA ARG A 53 8.58 10.08 11.70
C ARG A 53 7.75 8.96 11.06
N VAL A 54 6.49 9.27 10.68
CA VAL A 54 5.66 8.31 9.94
C VAL A 54 6.01 8.35 8.46
N PRO A 55 6.33 7.20 7.83
CA PRO A 55 6.57 7.11 6.41
C PRO A 55 5.31 7.48 5.60
N HIS A 56 5.46 8.29 4.57
CA HIS A 56 4.42 8.54 3.60
C HIS A 56 4.24 7.33 2.66
N PRO A 57 3.10 7.15 1.99
CA PRO A 57 2.86 5.99 1.12
C PRO A 57 3.94 5.76 0.06
N HIS A 58 4.48 6.82 -0.52
CA HIS A 58 5.54 6.74 -1.53
C HIS A 58 6.89 6.24 -0.97
N TYR A 59 7.13 6.29 0.36
CA TYR A 59 8.29 5.70 0.99
C TYR A 59 8.42 4.21 0.68
N TYR A 60 7.31 3.47 0.75
CA TYR A 60 7.30 2.03 0.47
C TYR A 60 7.59 1.72 -0.99
N GLN A 61 7.18 2.60 -1.91
CA GLN A 61 7.53 2.46 -3.32
C GLN A 61 9.03 2.70 -3.54
N VAL A 62 9.61 3.70 -2.88
CA VAL A 62 11.06 3.94 -2.93
C VAL A 62 11.83 2.75 -2.37
N GLN A 63 11.42 2.20 -1.23
CA GLN A 63 12.02 0.99 -0.65
C GLN A 63 11.98 -0.17 -1.65
N LYS A 64 10.86 -0.36 -2.36
CA LYS A 64 10.71 -1.40 -3.38
C LYS A 64 11.64 -1.20 -4.56
N VAL A 65 11.74 0.02 -5.07
CA VAL A 65 12.58 0.33 -6.25
C VAL A 65 14.08 0.21 -5.93
N TYR A 66 14.49 0.62 -4.74
CA TYR A 66 15.90 0.60 -4.31
C TYR A 66 16.36 -0.72 -3.69
N GLN A 67 15.52 -1.75 -3.62
CA GLN A 67 15.96 -3.05 -3.09
C GLN A 67 17.07 -3.67 -3.94
N ASN A 68 18.11 -4.18 -3.27
CA ASN A 68 19.29 -4.73 -3.92
C ASN A 68 19.24 -6.24 -4.18
N ILE A 69 18.18 -6.90 -3.76
CA ILE A 69 17.90 -8.30 -4.11
C ILE A 69 16.63 -8.31 -4.97
N GLY A 70 16.77 -8.73 -6.22
CA GLY A 70 15.66 -8.98 -7.11
C GLY A 70 15.17 -10.42 -6.96
N PHE A 71 13.88 -10.64 -7.21
CA PHE A 71 13.28 -11.97 -7.23
C PHE A 71 12.56 -12.18 -8.56
N SER A 72 12.66 -13.39 -9.11
CA SER A 72 11.93 -13.81 -10.30
C SER A 72 11.41 -15.23 -10.14
N LEU A 73 10.16 -15.47 -10.51
CA LEU A 73 9.53 -16.78 -10.43
C LEU A 73 9.90 -17.59 -11.68
N GLU A 74 10.61 -18.72 -11.53
CA GLU A 74 11.02 -19.63 -12.61
C GLU A 74 10.18 -20.91 -12.68
N GLY A 75 9.06 -20.94 -12.02
CA GLY A 75 8.14 -22.06 -11.92
C GLY A 75 7.16 -21.86 -10.77
N PRO A 76 6.30 -22.82 -10.48
CA PRO A 76 5.24 -22.62 -9.48
C PRO A 76 5.77 -22.40 -8.06
N ASN A 77 6.99 -22.83 -7.76
CA ASN A 77 7.58 -22.77 -6.44
C ASN A 77 9.12 -22.58 -6.44
N LYS A 78 9.70 -22.22 -7.57
CA LYS A 78 11.13 -21.92 -7.67
C LYS A 78 11.34 -20.43 -7.92
N VAL A 79 12.07 -19.78 -7.04
CA VAL A 79 12.38 -18.36 -7.12
C VAL A 79 13.87 -18.17 -7.32
N ARG A 80 14.23 -17.44 -8.36
CA ARG A 80 15.60 -17.01 -8.62
C ARG A 80 15.84 -15.64 -8.01
N LEU A 81 17.02 -15.47 -7.40
CA LEU A 81 17.49 -14.20 -6.85
C LEU A 81 18.49 -13.53 -7.80
N THR A 82 18.38 -12.21 -7.89
CA THR A 82 19.38 -11.39 -8.59
C THR A 82 20.07 -10.51 -7.56
N ASN A 83 21.35 -10.73 -7.34
CA ASN A 83 22.18 -9.89 -6.47
C ASN A 83 22.58 -8.60 -7.21
N LYS A 84 22.22 -7.46 -6.66
CA LYS A 84 22.61 -6.13 -7.14
C LYS A 84 23.63 -5.45 -6.22
N TYR A 85 24.05 -6.14 -5.15
CA TYR A 85 25.13 -5.65 -4.30
C TYR A 85 26.49 -5.88 -4.96
N GLU A 86 27.42 -4.96 -4.72
CA GLU A 86 28.81 -5.09 -5.19
C GLU A 86 29.66 -5.95 -4.26
N PHE A 87 29.39 -5.92 -2.94
CA PHE A 87 30.27 -6.51 -1.92
C PHE A 87 29.54 -7.42 -0.93
N THR A 88 28.22 -7.53 -1.00
CA THR A 88 27.40 -8.34 -0.07
C THR A 88 26.87 -9.57 -0.79
N ALA A 89 27.12 -10.74 -0.22
CA ALA A 89 26.67 -12.00 -0.79
C ALA A 89 25.23 -12.33 -0.38
N LEU A 90 24.52 -13.15 -1.18
CA LEU A 90 23.15 -13.53 -0.91
C LEU A 90 23.01 -14.42 0.33
N ASP A 91 24.03 -15.16 0.70
CA ASP A 91 24.05 -16.03 1.88
C ASP A 91 24.19 -15.26 3.22
N GLU A 92 24.41 -13.94 3.15
CA GLU A 92 24.36 -13.04 4.30
C GLU A 92 22.94 -12.73 4.78
N PHE A 93 21.90 -13.22 4.09
CA PHE A 93 20.50 -12.98 4.39
C PHE A 93 19.76 -14.27 4.74
N ASP A 94 18.71 -14.16 5.54
CA ASP A 94 17.71 -15.19 5.74
C ASP A 94 16.54 -14.97 4.79
N TYR A 95 15.96 -16.06 4.32
CA TYR A 95 14.85 -16.01 3.38
C TYR A 95 13.61 -16.66 3.97
N GLU A 96 12.47 -15.99 3.75
CA GLU A 96 11.16 -16.48 4.19
C GLU A 96 10.16 -16.41 3.05
N TYR A 97 9.11 -17.22 3.15
CA TYR A 97 8.00 -17.22 2.20
C TYR A 97 6.66 -17.23 2.93
N GLU A 98 5.63 -16.75 2.23
CA GLU A 98 4.24 -16.83 2.63
C GLU A 98 3.37 -17.18 1.42
N TRP A 99 2.50 -18.16 1.59
CA TRP A 99 1.42 -18.43 0.66
C TRP A 99 0.15 -17.78 1.17
N LEU A 100 -0.48 -16.98 0.30
CA LEU A 100 -1.77 -16.35 0.56
C LEU A 100 -2.80 -16.94 -0.39
N GLN A 101 -3.93 -17.38 0.14
CA GLN A 101 -5.08 -17.85 -0.63
C GLN A 101 -6.25 -16.92 -0.37
N ASN A 102 -6.79 -16.30 -1.42
CA ASN A 102 -7.88 -15.31 -1.34
C ASN A 102 -7.61 -14.19 -0.29
N GLY A 103 -6.36 -13.76 -0.20
CA GLY A 103 -5.90 -12.74 0.75
C GLY A 103 -5.52 -13.25 2.14
N GLU A 104 -5.83 -14.50 2.48
CA GLU A 104 -5.55 -15.08 3.80
C GLU A 104 -4.24 -15.86 3.80
N LEU A 105 -3.43 -15.71 4.86
CA LEU A 105 -2.20 -16.46 5.05
C LEU A 105 -2.51 -17.93 5.35
N VAL A 106 -2.03 -18.84 4.49
CA VAL A 106 -2.31 -20.29 4.59
C VAL A 106 -1.08 -21.12 4.91
N LYS A 107 0.11 -20.65 4.53
CA LYS A 107 1.38 -21.35 4.81
C LYS A 107 2.52 -20.36 4.79
N SER A 108 3.46 -20.49 5.71
CA SER A 108 4.69 -19.68 5.75
C SER A 108 5.85 -20.49 6.33
N GLY A 109 7.07 -19.98 6.14
CA GLY A 109 8.26 -20.60 6.73
C GLY A 109 9.54 -19.98 6.20
N GLU A 110 10.65 -20.46 6.76
CA GLU A 110 11.99 -20.17 6.28
C GLU A 110 12.34 -21.09 5.12
N VAL A 111 13.19 -20.62 4.20
CA VAL A 111 13.68 -21.38 3.06
C VAL A 111 15.18 -21.11 2.87
N PRO A 112 16.00 -22.18 2.72
CA PRO A 112 17.43 -22.01 2.51
C PRO A 112 17.73 -21.54 1.08
N LEU A 113 18.83 -20.79 0.95
CA LEU A 113 19.41 -20.46 -0.35
C LEU A 113 20.00 -21.75 -0.99
N VAL A 114 19.61 -22.04 -2.22
CA VAL A 114 20.06 -23.21 -2.99
C VAL A 114 20.91 -22.77 -4.18
N ALA A 115 22.00 -23.47 -4.42
CA ALA A 115 22.95 -23.20 -5.53
C ALA A 115 23.43 -21.72 -5.62
N GLY A 116 23.34 -20.98 -4.51
CA GLY A 116 23.84 -19.60 -4.40
C GLY A 116 22.90 -18.52 -4.89
N ASP A 117 21.84 -18.85 -5.62
CA ASP A 117 20.92 -17.86 -6.20
C ASP A 117 19.46 -18.32 -6.37
N HIS A 118 19.06 -19.42 -5.75
CA HIS A 118 17.69 -19.94 -5.84
C HIS A 118 17.08 -20.25 -4.48
N LEU A 119 15.74 -20.16 -4.42
CA LEU A 119 14.92 -20.64 -3.32
C LEU A 119 13.95 -21.69 -3.84
N ASP A 120 13.97 -22.88 -3.25
CA ASP A 120 13.00 -23.93 -3.55
C ASP A 120 11.88 -23.84 -2.49
N ILE A 121 10.82 -23.14 -2.82
CA ILE A 121 9.70 -22.87 -1.91
C ILE A 121 8.87 -24.15 -1.76
N PRO A 122 8.53 -24.57 -0.53
CA PRO A 122 7.63 -25.69 -0.30
C PRO A 122 6.28 -25.47 -0.99
N ALA A 123 5.95 -26.32 -1.97
CA ALA A 123 4.76 -26.18 -2.80
C ALA A 123 3.47 -26.08 -1.97
N PHE A 124 2.55 -25.32 -2.49
CA PHE A 124 1.19 -25.22 -2.01
C PHE A 124 0.23 -25.28 -3.20
N THR A 125 -0.84 -26.05 -3.04
CA THR A 125 -1.91 -26.16 -4.02
C THR A 125 -3.22 -25.73 -3.36
N GLY A 126 -3.87 -24.75 -3.93
CA GLY A 126 -5.14 -24.22 -3.44
C GLY A 126 -6.06 -23.85 -4.59
N SER A 127 -7.32 -23.60 -4.27
CA SER A 127 -8.31 -23.07 -5.21
C SER A 127 -8.44 -21.55 -4.98
N GLY A 128 -8.78 -20.82 -6.03
CA GLY A 128 -8.97 -19.39 -5.90
C GLY A 128 -7.74 -18.58 -6.29
N GLU A 129 -7.66 -17.35 -5.79
CA GLU A 129 -6.52 -16.48 -5.98
C GLU A 129 -5.38 -16.93 -5.07
N LEU A 130 -4.20 -17.14 -5.64
CA LEU A 130 -3.04 -17.64 -4.91
C LEU A 130 -1.83 -16.75 -5.16
N PHE A 131 -1.29 -16.17 -4.08
CA PHE A 131 -0.06 -15.39 -4.09
C PHE A 131 1.06 -16.08 -3.32
N LEU A 132 2.28 -15.90 -3.82
CA LEU A 132 3.50 -16.23 -3.11
C LEU A 132 4.25 -14.94 -2.78
N ASN A 133 4.40 -14.62 -1.49
CA ASN A 133 5.31 -13.60 -1.00
C ASN A 133 6.66 -14.22 -0.68
N VAL A 134 7.73 -13.50 -0.99
CA VAL A 134 9.10 -13.89 -0.65
C VAL A 134 9.83 -12.70 -0.04
N PHE A 135 10.61 -12.97 1.01
CA PHE A 135 11.33 -11.96 1.77
C PHE A 135 12.80 -12.32 1.91
N ALA A 136 13.67 -11.31 1.82
CA ALA A 136 15.05 -11.39 2.28
C ALA A 136 15.19 -10.52 3.53
N LYS A 137 15.75 -11.07 4.60
CA LYS A 137 15.86 -10.46 5.91
C LYS A 137 17.32 -10.44 6.41
N LEU A 138 17.65 -9.45 7.24
CA LEU A 138 18.94 -9.42 7.91
C LEU A 138 19.12 -10.62 8.85
N LYS A 139 20.21 -11.38 8.65
CA LYS A 139 20.63 -12.46 9.58
C LYS A 139 21.11 -11.96 10.93
N GLN A 140 21.66 -10.74 10.96
CA GLN A 140 22.24 -10.12 12.15
C GLN A 140 21.82 -8.66 12.23
N SER A 141 21.76 -8.14 13.45
CA SER A 141 21.54 -6.71 13.68
C SER A 141 22.72 -5.90 13.15
N THR A 142 22.43 -4.76 12.57
CA THR A 142 23.37 -3.75 12.08
C THR A 142 23.26 -2.48 12.91
N CYS A 143 24.05 -1.45 12.59
CA CYS A 143 23.95 -0.15 13.27
C CYS A 143 22.63 0.62 12.93
N TRP A 144 21.89 0.20 11.90
CA TRP A 144 20.70 0.90 11.38
C TRP A 144 19.41 0.05 11.41
N ALA A 145 19.50 -1.29 11.58
CA ALA A 145 18.34 -2.16 11.69
C ALA A 145 18.65 -3.45 12.47
N GLU A 146 17.64 -3.97 13.12
CA GLU A 146 17.73 -5.21 13.88
C GLU A 146 17.67 -6.44 12.96
N LYS A 147 18.17 -7.60 13.47
CA LYS A 147 17.98 -8.90 12.85
C LYS A 147 16.51 -9.11 12.49
N GLY A 148 16.26 -9.69 11.32
CA GLY A 148 14.90 -9.92 10.80
C GLY A 148 14.30 -8.75 10.05
N PHE A 149 14.99 -7.60 9.98
CA PHE A 149 14.53 -6.48 9.15
C PHE A 149 14.45 -6.89 7.66
N VAL A 150 13.31 -6.61 7.01
CA VAL A 150 13.07 -6.96 5.61
C VAL A 150 13.83 -6.01 4.69
N ILE A 151 14.86 -6.53 4.01
CA ILE A 151 15.69 -5.80 3.05
C ILE A 151 15.01 -5.72 1.68
N SER A 152 14.45 -6.83 1.25
CA SER A 152 13.81 -6.96 -0.05
C SER A 152 12.61 -7.89 0.04
N LYS A 153 11.60 -7.64 -0.78
CA LYS A 153 10.38 -8.46 -0.84
C LYS A 153 9.80 -8.47 -2.25
N GLU A 154 9.10 -9.55 -2.57
CA GLU A 154 8.35 -9.69 -3.81
C GLU A 154 7.05 -10.45 -3.57
N GLN A 155 6.04 -10.18 -4.39
CA GLN A 155 4.79 -10.91 -4.44
C GLN A 155 4.55 -11.42 -5.85
N PHE A 156 4.27 -12.69 -5.98
CA PHE A 156 3.95 -13.34 -7.25
C PHE A 156 2.52 -13.85 -7.24
N LEU A 157 1.77 -13.51 -8.27
CA LEU A 157 0.48 -14.14 -8.55
C LEU A 157 0.75 -15.51 -9.18
N VAL A 158 0.41 -16.59 -8.49
CA VAL A 158 0.63 -17.97 -8.94
C VAL A 158 -0.61 -18.55 -9.59
N ASN A 159 -1.77 -18.22 -9.05
CA ASN A 159 -3.06 -18.63 -9.64
C ASN A 159 -4.10 -17.51 -9.44
N MET A 160 -4.95 -17.35 -10.45
CA MET A 160 -6.06 -16.39 -10.41
C MET A 160 -7.37 -17.09 -10.82
N VAL A 161 -8.41 -16.87 -10.05
CA VAL A 161 -9.75 -17.22 -10.49
C VAL A 161 -10.15 -16.25 -11.61
N LYS A 162 -10.46 -16.77 -12.78
CA LYS A 162 -11.15 -15.93 -13.76
C LYS A 162 -12.51 -15.59 -13.16
N PRO A 163 -12.86 -14.30 -13.06
CA PRO A 163 -14.20 -13.94 -12.64
C PRO A 163 -15.18 -14.64 -13.60
N GLU A 164 -16.15 -15.34 -13.04
CA GLU A 164 -17.25 -15.86 -13.84
C GLU A 164 -17.88 -14.66 -14.56
N SER A 165 -18.02 -14.76 -15.86
CA SER A 165 -18.74 -13.74 -16.60
C SER A 165 -20.17 -13.79 -16.06
N ILE A 166 -20.57 -12.74 -15.34
CA ILE A 166 -21.98 -12.57 -14.99
C ILE A 166 -22.71 -12.49 -16.34
N ALA A 167 -23.40 -13.56 -16.69
CA ALA A 167 -24.28 -13.53 -17.85
C ALA A 167 -25.27 -12.39 -17.62
N SER A 168 -25.20 -11.34 -18.45
CA SER A 168 -26.25 -10.33 -18.42
C SER A 168 -27.53 -11.03 -18.82
N GLU A 169 -28.42 -11.23 -17.86
CA GLU A 169 -29.81 -11.55 -18.18
C GLU A 169 -30.30 -10.34 -18.96
N GLY A 170 -30.53 -10.54 -20.27
CA GLY A 170 -30.91 -9.47 -21.18
C GLY A 170 -32.15 -8.77 -20.68
N GLY A 171 -32.01 -7.56 -20.19
CA GLY A 171 -33.09 -6.69 -19.74
C GLY A 171 -33.07 -5.38 -20.50
N SER A 172 -34.21 -4.71 -20.60
CA SER A 172 -34.28 -3.35 -21.13
C SER A 172 -33.74 -2.37 -20.10
N VAL A 173 -32.92 -1.43 -20.56
CA VAL A 173 -32.50 -0.27 -19.76
C VAL A 173 -33.27 0.93 -20.29
N GLU A 174 -34.03 1.58 -19.42
CA GLU A 174 -34.73 2.82 -19.72
C GLU A 174 -33.92 4.00 -19.14
N VAL A 175 -33.76 5.04 -19.93
CA VAL A 175 -33.03 6.24 -19.52
C VAL A 175 -33.92 7.46 -19.73
N ASN A 176 -34.25 8.14 -18.64
CA ASN A 176 -35.01 9.39 -18.63
C ASN A 176 -34.08 10.54 -18.24
N ALA A 177 -33.77 11.42 -19.20
CA ALA A 177 -32.91 12.55 -18.97
C ALA A 177 -33.74 13.85 -18.81
N SER A 178 -33.41 14.61 -17.78
CA SER A 178 -33.90 15.96 -17.52
C SER A 178 -32.74 16.94 -17.38
N PRO A 179 -32.99 18.26 -17.35
CA PRO A 179 -31.92 19.24 -17.13
C PRO A 179 -31.22 19.12 -15.76
N VAL A 180 -31.80 18.43 -14.79
CA VAL A 180 -31.29 18.33 -13.41
C VAL A 180 -30.83 16.92 -13.04
N ALA A 181 -31.42 15.88 -13.64
CA ALA A 181 -31.10 14.50 -13.30
C ALA A 181 -31.25 13.55 -14.49
N ILE A 182 -30.45 12.49 -14.50
CA ILE A 182 -30.61 11.33 -15.38
C ILE A 182 -31.08 10.16 -14.50
N GLU A 183 -32.24 9.63 -14.82
CA GLU A 183 -32.79 8.44 -14.18
C GLU A 183 -32.57 7.23 -15.08
N ILE A 184 -31.98 6.17 -14.55
CA ILE A 184 -31.69 4.93 -15.26
C ILE A 184 -32.41 3.78 -14.56
N MET A 185 -33.32 3.15 -15.26
CA MET A 185 -34.03 1.99 -14.78
C MET A 185 -33.55 0.71 -15.46
N ALA A 186 -33.13 -0.27 -14.67
CA ALA A 186 -32.62 -1.56 -15.15
C ALA A 186 -33.20 -2.69 -14.27
N GLY A 187 -34.25 -3.34 -14.72
CA GLY A 187 -34.99 -4.32 -13.92
C GLY A 187 -35.53 -3.69 -12.63
N LEU A 188 -35.16 -4.23 -11.48
CA LEU A 188 -35.52 -3.70 -10.16
C LEU A 188 -34.66 -2.54 -9.68
N ASN A 189 -33.60 -2.20 -10.43
CA ASN A 189 -32.67 -1.12 -10.06
C ASN A 189 -33.10 0.20 -10.68
N CYS A 190 -33.04 1.26 -9.86
CA CYS A 190 -33.21 2.65 -10.29
C CYS A 190 -31.98 3.46 -9.80
N PHE A 191 -31.31 4.13 -10.73
CA PHE A 191 -30.16 4.99 -10.45
C PHE A 191 -30.52 6.43 -10.82
N ILE A 192 -30.17 7.39 -9.96
CA ILE A 192 -30.33 8.82 -10.24
C ILE A 192 -28.98 9.50 -10.21
N VAL A 193 -28.62 10.11 -11.34
CA VAL A 193 -27.37 10.88 -11.47
C VAL A 193 -27.72 12.36 -11.59
N ASP A 194 -27.14 13.19 -10.75
CA ASP A 194 -27.27 14.64 -10.81
C ASP A 194 -26.44 15.19 -11.99
N VAL A 195 -27.09 15.90 -12.91
CA VAL A 195 -26.45 16.39 -14.15
C VAL A 195 -25.37 17.43 -13.88
N LYS A 196 -25.54 18.26 -12.83
CA LYS A 196 -24.60 19.33 -12.51
C LYS A 196 -23.32 18.83 -11.90
N SER A 197 -23.40 17.88 -10.98
CA SER A 197 -22.23 17.33 -10.28
C SER A 197 -21.67 16.05 -10.94
N GLY A 198 -22.44 15.37 -11.76
CA GLY A 198 -22.13 14.05 -12.29
C GLY A 198 -22.18 12.93 -11.23
N ALA A 199 -22.69 13.22 -10.05
CA ALA A 199 -22.74 12.26 -8.95
C ALA A 199 -23.95 11.36 -9.01
N LEU A 200 -23.78 10.07 -8.65
CA LEU A 200 -24.89 9.18 -8.34
C LEU A 200 -25.50 9.62 -7.00
N THR A 201 -26.74 10.09 -7.02
CA THR A 201 -27.44 10.65 -5.84
C THR A 201 -28.42 9.70 -5.22
N SER A 202 -28.82 8.65 -5.94
CA SER A 202 -29.69 7.60 -5.43
C SER A 202 -29.46 6.30 -6.19
N TRP A 203 -29.42 5.19 -5.48
CA TRP A 203 -29.48 3.84 -6.01
C TRP A 203 -30.51 3.04 -5.23
N LYS A 204 -31.57 2.63 -5.90
CA LYS A 204 -32.60 1.81 -5.32
C LYS A 204 -32.67 0.44 -5.97
N ASN A 205 -32.89 -0.59 -5.17
CA ASN A 205 -33.23 -1.91 -5.65
C ASN A 205 -34.63 -2.30 -5.06
N ASP A 206 -35.57 -2.64 -5.91
CA ASP A 206 -36.93 -2.91 -5.53
C ASP A 206 -37.54 -1.84 -4.60
N GLY A 207 -37.29 -0.56 -4.95
CA GLY A 207 -37.78 0.60 -4.21
C GLY A 207 -37.01 0.94 -2.92
N THR A 208 -36.06 0.08 -2.48
CA THR A 208 -35.25 0.28 -1.27
C THR A 208 -33.95 0.96 -1.62
N GLU A 209 -33.57 2.07 -0.95
CA GLU A 209 -32.30 2.75 -1.11
C GLU A 209 -31.18 1.86 -0.60
N ILE A 210 -30.06 1.78 -1.39
CA ILE A 210 -28.90 0.93 -1.14
C ILE A 210 -27.76 1.75 -0.50
#